data_bb0ab97ec3c43a980189986afd5919cc
#
_entry.id   bb0ab97ec3c43a980189986afd5919cc
#
_cell.length_a   1.000
_cell.length_b   1.000
_cell.length_c   1.000
_cell.angle_alpha   90.00
_cell.angle_beta   90.00
_cell.angle_gamma   90.00
#
_symmetry.space_group_name_H-M   'P 1'
#
loop_
_entity.id
_entity.type
_entity.pdbx_description
1 polymer ?
#
loop_
_entity_poly.entity_id
_entity_poly.type
_entity_poly.pdbx_seq_one_letter_code
_entity_poly.pdbx_strand_id
1 'polypeptide(L)'
;MAESNSTDVKKMPFERAIEELESIVKDLEGGKVPLEQSVALYERGEALKKRCEELLRQAEARVEKITLDAGGKPTGSEPLDVD
;
A
#
# COMPACT_ATOMS: atom_id res chain seq x y z
N MET A 1 -15.83 7.60 -14.00
CA MET A 1 -16.38 6.36 -13.79
C MET A 1 -15.86 5.74 -12.59
N ALA A 2 -16.73 5.58 -11.68
CA ALA A 2 -16.32 5.07 -10.39
C ALA A 2 -15.78 3.67 -10.49
N GLU A 3 -16.33 2.93 -11.38
CA GLU A 3 -15.91 1.54 -11.46
C GLU A 3 -14.51 1.41 -11.94
N SER A 4 -14.02 2.34 -12.69
CA SER A 4 -12.68 2.21 -13.16
C SER A 4 -11.71 2.33 -12.00
N ASN A 5 -12.12 2.99 -10.93
CA ASN A 5 -11.26 3.08 -9.77
C ASN A 5 -11.06 1.74 -9.12
N SER A 6 -12.09 0.94 -9.08
CA SER A 6 -11.93 -0.33 -8.42
C SER A 6 -10.97 -1.21 -9.16
N THR A 7 -10.96 -1.16 -10.47
CA THR A 7 -10.05 -1.99 -11.18
C THR A 7 -8.66 -1.45 -11.14
N ASP A 8 -8.52 -0.18 -10.86
CA ASP A 8 -7.22 0.43 -10.88
C ASP A 8 -6.39 0.16 -9.64
N VAL A 9 -6.95 -0.50 -8.66
CA VAL A 9 -6.18 -0.80 -7.47
C VAL A 9 -4.89 -1.51 -7.83
N LYS A 10 -4.94 -2.42 -8.78
CA LYS A 10 -3.76 -3.17 -9.15
C LYS A 10 -2.72 -2.34 -9.86
N LYS A 11 -3.10 -1.16 -10.33
CA LYS A 11 -2.17 -0.27 -10.99
C LYS A 11 -1.91 0.97 -10.19
N MET A 12 -2.46 1.04 -9.00
CA MET A 12 -2.40 2.25 -8.21
C MET A 12 -1.02 2.46 -7.62
N PRO A 13 -0.49 3.68 -7.69
CA PRO A 13 0.78 3.97 -7.02
C PRO A 13 0.61 3.89 -5.52
N PHE A 14 1.71 3.66 -4.83
CA PHE A 14 1.68 3.47 -3.39
C PHE A 14 1.03 4.66 -2.68
N GLU A 15 1.44 5.86 -3.04
CA GLU A 15 0.91 7.04 -2.36
C GLU A 15 -0.59 7.14 -2.50
N ARG A 16 -1.06 6.83 -3.68
CA ARG A 16 -2.49 6.89 -3.93
C ARG A 16 -3.23 5.85 -3.13
N ALA A 17 -2.67 4.65 -3.08
CA ALA A 17 -3.31 3.56 -2.36
C ALA A 17 -3.37 3.87 -0.87
N ILE A 18 -2.31 4.43 -0.34
CA ILE A 18 -2.28 4.78 1.07
C ILE A 18 -3.27 5.88 1.38
N GLU A 19 -3.37 6.89 0.52
CA GLU A 19 -4.31 7.96 0.74
C GLU A 19 -5.73 7.45 0.80
N GLU A 20 -6.07 6.59 -0.14
CA GLU A 20 -7.42 6.08 -0.16
C GLU A 20 -7.68 5.17 1.03
N LEU A 21 -6.69 4.38 1.40
CA LEU A 21 -6.83 3.50 2.54
C LEU A 21 -7.06 4.31 3.82
N GLU A 22 -6.31 5.38 3.98
CA GLU A 22 -6.48 6.23 5.14
C GLU A 22 -7.88 6.85 5.18
N SER A 23 -8.38 7.23 4.03
CA SER A 23 -9.71 7.79 3.96
C SER A 23 -10.76 6.77 4.38
N ILE A 24 -10.58 5.54 3.94
CA ILE A 24 -11.51 4.48 4.30
C ILE A 24 -11.47 4.22 5.80
N VAL A 25 -10.28 4.18 6.36
CA VAL A 25 -10.16 3.95 7.79
C VAL A 25 -10.86 5.05 8.58
N LYS A 26 -10.70 6.29 8.16
CA LYS A 26 -11.37 7.38 8.82
C LYS A 26 -12.88 7.25 8.75
N ASP A 27 -13.37 6.88 7.58
CA ASP A 27 -14.80 6.72 7.42
C ASP A 27 -15.33 5.63 8.33
N LEU A 28 -14.63 4.53 8.40
CA LEU A 28 -15.07 3.42 9.23
C LEU A 28 -14.98 3.76 10.72
N GLU A 29 -13.93 4.47 11.10
CA GLU A 29 -13.77 4.84 12.49
C GLU A 29 -14.83 5.84 12.93
N GLY A 30 -15.31 6.63 11.99
CA GLY A 30 -16.34 7.58 12.31
C GLY A 30 -17.66 6.97 12.72
N GLY A 31 -17.89 5.74 12.26
CA GLY A 31 -19.08 5.03 12.66
C GLY A 31 -20.36 5.57 12.08
N LYS A 32 -20.28 6.44 11.09
CA LYS A 32 -21.47 7.01 10.51
C LYS A 32 -21.85 6.39 9.18
N VAL A 33 -21.09 5.40 8.76
CA VAL A 33 -21.34 4.77 7.48
C VAL A 33 -22.31 3.63 7.67
N PRO A 34 -23.34 3.54 6.84
CA PRO A 34 -24.28 2.42 6.94
C PRO A 34 -23.56 1.10 6.79
N LEU A 35 -24.13 0.08 7.39
CA LEU A 35 -23.48 -1.22 7.43
C LEU A 35 -23.11 -1.73 6.06
N GLU A 36 -24.00 -1.62 5.10
CA GLU A 36 -23.72 -2.12 3.76
C GLU A 36 -22.54 -1.42 3.14
N GLN A 37 -22.45 -0.10 3.35
CA GLN A 37 -21.33 0.64 2.83
C GLN A 37 -20.07 0.32 3.58
N SER A 38 -20.19 0.03 4.86
CA SER A 38 -19.02 -0.34 5.64
C SER A 38 -18.38 -1.60 5.08
N VAL A 39 -19.20 -2.58 4.70
CA VAL A 39 -18.67 -3.80 4.14
C VAL A 39 -17.95 -3.51 2.84
N ALA A 40 -18.55 -2.70 1.98
CA ALA A 40 -17.92 -2.37 0.71
C ALA A 40 -16.60 -1.64 0.93
N LEU A 41 -16.57 -0.71 1.89
CA LEU A 41 -15.35 0.01 2.20
C LEU A 41 -14.29 -0.93 2.74
N TYR A 42 -14.71 -1.87 3.58
CA TYR A 42 -13.77 -2.82 4.12
C TYR A 42 -13.14 -3.66 3.01
N GLU A 43 -13.95 -4.11 2.07
CA GLU A 43 -13.44 -4.90 0.97
C GLU A 43 -12.48 -4.08 0.11
N ARG A 44 -12.83 -2.83 -0.13
CA ARG A 44 -11.96 -1.95 -0.88
C ARG A 44 -10.65 -1.74 -0.13
N GLY A 45 -10.75 -1.57 1.18
CA GLY A 45 -9.57 -1.39 2.01
C GLY A 45 -8.65 -2.59 1.96
N GLU A 46 -9.23 -3.79 1.92
CA GLU A 46 -8.42 -4.99 1.83
C GLU A 46 -7.66 -5.03 0.52
N ALA A 47 -8.31 -4.65 -0.57
CA ALA A 47 -7.64 -4.63 -1.86
C ALA A 47 -6.51 -3.62 -1.86
N LEU A 48 -6.75 -2.44 -1.28
CA LEU A 48 -5.72 -1.42 -1.20
C LEU A 48 -4.56 -1.87 -0.34
N LYS A 49 -4.87 -2.54 0.77
CA LYS A 49 -3.84 -3.05 1.65
C LYS A 49 -2.95 -4.03 0.91
N LYS A 50 -3.55 -4.92 0.15
CA LYS A 50 -2.77 -5.88 -0.61
C LYS A 50 -1.90 -5.19 -1.63
N ARG A 51 -2.43 -4.15 -2.26
CA ARG A 51 -1.64 -3.41 -3.24
C ARG A 51 -0.43 -2.77 -2.57
N CYS A 52 -0.64 -2.19 -1.40
CA CYS A 52 0.46 -1.57 -0.68
C CYS A 52 1.50 -2.60 -0.30
N GLU A 53 1.06 -3.75 0.17
CA GLU A 53 2.00 -4.80 0.54
C GLU A 53 2.80 -5.28 -0.65
N GLU A 54 2.13 -5.39 -1.79
CA GLU A 54 2.79 -5.82 -3.00
C GLU A 54 3.87 -4.82 -3.40
N LEU A 55 3.54 -3.55 -3.35
CA LEU A 55 4.49 -2.51 -3.72
C LEU A 55 5.66 -2.45 -2.75
N LEU A 56 5.38 -2.61 -1.48
CA LEU A 56 6.44 -2.62 -0.49
C LEU A 56 7.37 -3.81 -0.71
N ARG A 57 6.80 -4.95 -1.04
CA ARG A 57 7.61 -6.11 -1.29
C ARG A 57 8.51 -5.90 -2.50
N GLN A 58 7.97 -5.28 -3.54
CA GLN A 58 8.77 -4.99 -4.71
C GLN A 58 9.89 -4.02 -4.38
N ALA A 59 9.60 -3.03 -3.57
CA ALA A 59 10.60 -2.05 -3.19
C ALA A 59 11.70 -2.71 -2.36
N GLU A 60 11.31 -3.59 -1.46
CA GLU A 60 12.29 -4.30 -0.64
C GLU A 60 13.21 -5.14 -1.51
N ALA A 61 12.64 -5.82 -2.48
CA ALA A 61 13.44 -6.65 -3.37
C ALA A 61 14.43 -5.81 -4.15
N ARG A 62 14.00 -4.63 -4.57
CA ARG A 62 14.89 -3.77 -5.34
C ARG A 62 16.02 -3.23 -4.48
N VAL A 63 15.69 -2.87 -3.26
CA VAL A 63 16.70 -2.35 -2.37
C VAL A 63 17.73 -3.45 -2.06
N GLU A 64 17.26 -4.64 -1.83
CA GLU A 64 18.13 -5.75 -1.58
C GLU A 64 19.08 -6.00 -2.74
N LYS A 65 18.52 -5.97 -3.93
CA LYS A 65 19.30 -6.21 -5.12
C LYS A 65 20.36 -5.14 -5.31
N ILE A 66 19.99 -3.90 -5.11
CA ILE A 66 20.93 -2.80 -5.25
C ILE A 66 22.06 -2.93 -4.24
N THR A 67 21.71 -3.29 -3.03
CA THR A 67 22.71 -3.45 -1.98
C THR A 67 23.71 -4.53 -2.34
N LEU A 68 23.23 -5.62 -2.85
CA LEU A 68 24.12 -6.71 -3.23
C LEU A 68 25.01 -6.30 -4.39
N ASP A 69 24.45 -5.64 -5.38
CA ASP A 69 25.19 -5.23 -6.54
C ASP A 69 26.28 -4.23 -6.19
N ALA A 70 25.98 -3.40 -5.25
CA ALA A 70 26.91 -2.34 -4.92
C ALA A 70 28.13 -2.85 -4.23
N GLY A 71 28.52 -4.03 -4.52
CA GLY A 71 29.74 -4.53 -3.95
C GLY A 71 29.55 -5.76 -3.12
N GLY A 72 28.37 -6.20 -3.05
CA GLY A 72 28.10 -7.37 -2.28
C GLY A 72 28.20 -7.13 -0.80
N LYS A 73 28.27 -5.88 -0.40
CA LYS A 73 28.37 -5.59 1.00
C LYS A 73 27.08 -5.09 1.54
N PRO A 74 26.63 -5.62 2.63
CA PRO A 74 25.37 -5.20 3.20
C PRO A 74 25.41 -3.84 3.86
N THR A 75 26.54 -3.22 3.84
CA THR A 75 26.63 -1.93 4.50
C THR A 75 25.65 -0.93 3.94
N GLY A 76 25.34 -1.09 2.68
CA GLY A 76 24.45 -0.12 2.07
C GLY A 76 23.08 -0.11 2.66
N SER A 77 22.69 -1.16 3.33
CA SER A 77 21.36 -1.21 3.85
C SER A 77 21.25 -0.59 5.20
N GLU A 78 22.35 -0.35 5.85
CA GLU A 78 22.29 0.15 7.18
C GLU A 78 21.61 1.48 7.29
N PRO A 79 21.94 2.41 6.45
CA PRO A 79 21.31 3.71 6.59
C PRO A 79 19.81 3.66 6.49
N LEU A 80 19.31 2.69 5.83
CA LEU A 80 17.89 2.58 5.71
C LEU A 80 17.27 2.16 6.99
N ASP A 81 17.99 1.43 7.76
CA ASP A 81 17.43 0.95 8.96
C ASP A 81 17.21 2.00 9.95
N VAL A 82 17.92 3.01 9.77
CA VAL A 82 17.81 3.99 10.69
C VAL A 82 16.48 4.48 10.87
N ASP A 83 15.82 4.47 10.34
CA ASP A 83 14.63 5.00 10.53
C ASP A 83 13.99 4.81 11.52
#